data_5ca129c6e2cfbb21d8995d98cc55ecf1
#
_entry.id   5ca129c6e2cfbb21d8995d98cc55ecf1
#
_cell.length_a   1.000
_cell.length_b   1.000
_cell.length_c   1.000
_cell.angle_alpha   90.00
_cell.angle_beta   90.00
_cell.angle_gamma   90.00
#
_symmetry.space_group_name_H-M   'P 1'
#
loop_
_entity.id
_entity.type
_entity.pdbx_description
1 polymer ?
#
loop_
_entity_poly.entity_id
_entity_poly.type
_entity_poly.pdbx_seq_one_letter_code
_entity_poly.pdbx_strand_id
1 'polypeptide(L)'
;IVIQWWNYRGHKELALQNAIKHHYPVICSSNYYTYLNFPVTPWRGYTNTRTFDLKDIYQNNPSDKAINQKDPLILGMTCALWTDDGVTERMIDRRLFPRILALAEQMWYQGERLDFTRFHQNILQRKEWFEQMGFEFGPALKSEVKKGYQWD
;
A
#
# COMPACT_ATOMS: atom_id res chain seq x y z
N ILE A 1 20.41 0.59 16.68
CA ILE A 1 19.17 -0.23 16.62
C ILE A 1 18.19 0.51 15.72
N VAL A 2 17.62 -0.19 14.74
CA VAL A 2 16.49 0.29 13.93
C VAL A 2 15.25 -0.49 14.35
N ILE A 3 14.17 0.21 14.58
CA ILE A 3 12.89 -0.39 14.94
C ILE A 3 12.10 -0.61 13.66
N GLN A 4 11.69 -1.84 13.40
CA GLN A 4 10.68 -2.12 12.40
C GLN A 4 9.32 -2.09 13.09
N TRP A 5 8.53 -1.06 12.80
CA TRP A 5 7.20 -0.93 13.35
C TRP A 5 6.22 -1.77 12.54
N TRP A 6 6.03 -2.98 13.00
CA TRP A 6 5.06 -3.90 12.45
C TRP A 6 3.84 -3.93 13.35
N ASN A 7 2.72 -3.46 12.81
CA ASN A 7 1.51 -3.33 13.55
C ASN A 7 0.41 -4.25 13.00
N TYR A 8 -0.05 -5.13 13.86
CA TYR A 8 -1.11 -6.07 13.54
C TYR A 8 -2.41 -5.80 14.32
N ARG A 9 -2.32 -5.48 15.61
CA ARG A 9 -3.47 -5.26 16.51
C ARG A 9 -3.17 -4.18 17.54
N GLY A 10 -4.24 -3.55 18.04
CA GLY A 10 -4.19 -2.74 19.28
C GLY A 10 -3.62 -1.33 19.14
N HIS A 11 -3.01 -0.84 20.21
CA HIS A 11 -2.52 0.55 20.36
C HIS A 11 -1.31 0.82 19.46
N LYS A 12 -1.58 1.18 18.25
CA LYS A 12 -0.67 1.21 17.13
C LYS A 12 0.33 2.35 17.23
N GLU A 13 -0.19 3.48 17.68
CA GLU A 13 0.52 4.74 17.70
C GLU A 13 1.59 4.80 18.78
N LEU A 14 1.33 4.20 19.93
CA LEU A 14 2.22 4.27 21.09
C LEU A 14 3.62 3.70 20.82
N ALA A 15 3.71 2.58 20.12
CA ALA A 15 5.00 1.97 19.81
C ALA A 15 5.84 2.86 18.87
N LEU A 16 5.20 3.43 17.85
CA LEU A 16 5.85 4.34 16.92
C LEU A 16 6.26 5.64 17.60
N GLN A 17 5.35 6.25 18.38
CA GLN A 17 5.60 7.46 19.14
C GLN A 17 6.74 7.27 20.14
N ASN A 18 6.77 6.14 20.85
CA ASN A 18 7.82 5.81 21.79
C ASN A 18 9.19 5.64 21.08
N ALA A 19 9.22 4.96 19.95
CA ALA A 19 10.45 4.83 19.17
C ALA A 19 11.02 6.21 18.78
N ILE A 20 10.19 7.09 18.23
CA ILE A 20 10.57 8.45 17.87
C ILE A 20 11.01 9.26 19.10
N LYS A 21 10.24 9.20 20.19
CA LYS A 21 10.57 9.88 21.44
C LYS A 21 11.93 9.47 22.01
N HIS A 22 12.31 8.22 21.85
CA HIS A 22 13.59 7.69 22.30
C HIS A 22 14.67 7.72 21.20
N HIS A 23 14.47 8.47 20.13
CA HIS A 23 15.42 8.66 19.02
C HIS A 23 15.84 7.38 18.31
N TYR A 24 14.95 6.39 18.21
CA TYR A 24 15.20 5.20 17.40
C TYR A 24 14.71 5.39 15.97
N PRO A 25 15.56 5.17 14.97
CA PRO A 25 15.13 5.14 13.58
C PRO A 25 14.09 4.03 13.35
N VAL A 26 13.08 4.30 12.50
CA VAL A 26 11.94 3.43 12.28
C VAL A 26 11.73 3.13 10.82
N ILE A 27 11.45 1.86 10.50
CA ILE A 27 10.88 1.43 9.24
C ILE A 27 9.40 1.12 9.47
N CYS A 28 8.51 1.77 8.72
CA CYS A 28 7.08 1.57 8.83
C CYS A 28 6.65 0.30 8.06
N SER A 29 6.16 -0.70 8.78
CA SER A 29 5.64 -1.96 8.23
C SER A 29 4.21 -2.20 8.69
N SER A 30 3.43 -1.13 8.78
CA SER A 30 2.04 -1.19 9.24
C SER A 30 1.18 -1.98 8.27
N ASN A 31 0.30 -2.83 8.77
CA ASN A 31 -0.67 -3.52 7.93
C ASN A 31 -1.77 -2.60 7.37
N TYR A 32 -1.75 -1.32 7.73
CA TYR A 32 -2.61 -0.30 7.13
C TYR A 32 -1.89 0.28 5.90
N TYR A 33 -2.52 0.10 4.74
CA TYR A 33 -2.11 0.65 3.44
C TYR A 33 -0.78 0.14 2.87
N THR A 34 -0.03 -0.70 3.56
CA THR A 34 1.21 -1.30 3.02
C THR A 34 1.09 -2.79 2.72
N TYR A 35 0.01 -3.44 3.18
CA TYR A 35 -0.23 -4.87 2.95
C TYR A 35 -1.15 -5.06 1.75
N LEU A 36 -0.57 -5.41 0.61
CA LEU A 36 -1.29 -5.54 -0.66
C LEU A 36 -2.02 -6.88 -0.82
N ASN A 37 -1.89 -7.80 0.14
CA ASN A 37 -2.79 -8.95 0.23
C ASN A 37 -4.23 -8.56 0.55
N PHE A 38 -4.49 -7.40 1.17
CA PHE A 38 -5.83 -6.85 1.24
C PHE A 38 -6.26 -6.38 -0.14
N PRO A 39 -7.37 -6.91 -0.69
CA PRO A 39 -7.78 -6.63 -2.06
C PRO A 39 -8.38 -5.23 -2.24
N VAL A 40 -8.55 -4.81 -3.48
CA VAL A 40 -9.35 -3.63 -3.81
C VAL A 40 -10.81 -3.86 -3.45
N THR A 41 -11.34 -5.05 -3.77
CA THR A 41 -12.66 -5.53 -3.34
C THR A 41 -12.56 -6.99 -2.94
N PRO A 42 -13.41 -7.46 -2.01
CA PRO A 42 -13.41 -8.85 -1.59
C PRO A 42 -13.65 -9.83 -2.76
N TRP A 43 -12.94 -10.95 -2.75
CA TRP A 43 -13.27 -12.10 -3.58
C TRP A 43 -14.22 -13.06 -2.85
N ARG A 44 -14.70 -14.06 -3.55
CA ARG A 44 -15.58 -15.07 -2.95
C ARG A 44 -14.85 -15.84 -1.84
N GLY A 45 -15.40 -15.80 -0.64
CA GLY A 45 -14.80 -16.46 0.54
C GLY A 45 -13.78 -15.61 1.29
N TYR A 46 -13.57 -14.36 0.88
CA TYR A 46 -12.73 -13.44 1.65
C TYR A 46 -13.40 -13.10 2.99
N THR A 47 -12.72 -13.41 4.07
CA THR A 47 -13.28 -13.30 5.44
C THR A 47 -12.88 -12.01 6.15
N ASN A 48 -11.85 -11.30 5.66
CA ASN A 48 -11.42 -10.05 6.22
C ASN A 48 -12.26 -8.90 5.64
N THR A 49 -12.45 -7.83 6.40
CA THR A 49 -13.22 -6.65 5.97
C THR A 49 -12.37 -5.55 5.35
N ARG A 50 -11.04 -5.66 5.42
CA ARG A 50 -10.13 -4.63 4.91
C ARG A 50 -9.99 -4.71 3.41
N THR A 51 -10.16 -3.57 2.76
CA THR A 51 -9.92 -3.39 1.33
C THR A 51 -9.25 -2.05 1.11
N PHE A 52 -8.24 -2.02 0.26
CA PHE A 52 -7.51 -0.78 -0.08
C PHE A 52 -7.39 -0.66 -1.59
N ASP A 53 -7.88 0.41 -2.15
CA ASP A 53 -7.63 0.75 -3.54
C ASP A 53 -6.40 1.69 -3.68
N LEU A 54 -6.07 2.04 -4.92
CA LEU A 54 -4.95 2.93 -5.21
C LEU A 54 -5.08 4.28 -4.52
N LYS A 55 -6.30 4.83 -4.46
CA LYS A 55 -6.58 6.11 -3.83
C LYS A 55 -6.43 6.04 -2.31
N ASP A 56 -6.94 4.96 -1.71
CA ASP A 56 -6.79 4.73 -0.27
C ASP A 56 -5.31 4.74 0.13
N ILE A 57 -4.46 4.03 -0.64
CA ILE A 57 -3.02 3.94 -0.39
C ILE A 57 -2.34 5.30 -0.61
N TYR A 58 -2.63 5.95 -1.74
CA TYR A 58 -1.98 7.22 -2.10
C TYR A 58 -2.26 8.35 -1.11
N GLN A 59 -3.48 8.42 -0.59
CA GLN A 59 -3.92 9.51 0.28
C GLN A 59 -3.67 9.27 1.77
N ASN A 60 -3.35 8.03 2.16
CA ASN A 60 -3.15 7.70 3.57
C ASN A 60 -1.67 7.46 3.87
N ASN A 61 -1.28 7.90 5.05
CA ASN A 61 0.04 7.68 5.57
C ASN A 61 0.07 6.33 6.35
N PRO A 62 0.90 5.35 5.97
CA PRO A 62 1.05 4.13 6.76
C PRO A 62 1.75 4.33 8.11
N SER A 63 2.51 5.40 8.28
CA SER A 63 2.89 5.87 9.62
C SER A 63 1.68 6.56 10.27
N ASP A 64 1.67 6.64 11.59
CA ASP A 64 0.62 7.32 12.34
C ASP A 64 0.39 8.75 11.84
N LYS A 65 -0.87 9.19 11.80
CA LYS A 65 -1.24 10.57 11.46
C LYS A 65 -0.61 11.61 12.39
N ALA A 66 -0.28 11.21 13.61
CA ALA A 66 0.40 12.06 14.59
C ALA A 66 1.90 12.26 14.29
N ILE A 67 2.48 11.48 13.38
CA ILE A 67 3.89 11.51 13.06
C ILE A 67 4.09 12.08 11.67
N ASN A 68 4.95 13.10 11.61
CA ASN A 68 5.36 13.67 10.34
C ASN A 68 6.16 12.64 9.53
N GLN A 69 5.72 12.30 8.33
CA GLN A 69 6.46 11.43 7.39
C GLN A 69 7.86 11.96 7.05
N LYS A 70 8.08 13.27 7.18
CA LYS A 70 9.36 13.91 6.96
C LYS A 70 10.27 13.90 8.19
N ASP A 71 9.85 13.26 9.29
CA ASP A 71 10.71 13.06 10.45
C ASP A 71 11.93 12.25 10.03
N PRO A 72 13.16 12.73 10.27
CA PRO A 72 14.38 12.05 9.85
C PRO A 72 14.57 10.68 10.49
N LEU A 73 13.83 10.38 11.56
CA LEU A 73 13.81 9.06 12.17
C LEU A 73 12.91 8.06 11.40
N ILE A 74 12.04 8.52 10.52
CA ILE A 74 11.27 7.64 9.62
C ILE A 74 12.12 7.32 8.39
N LEU A 75 12.79 6.18 8.40
CA LEU A 75 13.69 5.77 7.32
C LEU A 75 12.94 5.36 6.04
N GLY A 76 11.67 5.01 6.16
CA GLY A 76 10.85 4.56 5.04
C GLY A 76 9.79 3.55 5.47
N MET A 77 9.29 2.78 4.51
CA MET A 77 8.27 1.78 4.75
C MET A 77 8.56 0.48 3.98
N THR A 78 7.88 -0.60 4.33
CA THR A 78 7.86 -1.84 3.57
C THR A 78 6.52 -2.03 2.91
N CYS A 79 6.52 -2.66 1.74
CA CYS A 79 5.34 -3.22 1.11
C CYS A 79 5.33 -4.72 1.29
N ALA A 80 4.20 -5.30 1.69
CA ALA A 80 4.06 -6.73 1.87
C ALA A 80 2.88 -7.29 1.07
N LEU A 81 3.09 -8.46 0.48
CA LEU A 81 2.05 -9.30 -0.08
C LEU A 81 2.12 -10.67 0.58
N TRP A 82 1.28 -10.87 1.58
CA TRP A 82 1.12 -12.18 2.22
C TRP A 82 0.24 -13.07 1.37
N THR A 83 0.57 -14.35 1.29
CA THR A 83 -0.13 -15.32 0.47
C THR A 83 -1.07 -16.24 1.25
N ASP A 84 -1.28 -15.96 2.51
CA ASP A 84 -2.41 -16.44 3.30
C ASP A 84 -3.74 -15.98 2.66
N ASP A 85 -4.87 -16.23 3.09
CA ASP A 85 -6.16 -15.76 2.51
C ASP A 85 -6.39 -16.15 1.02
N GLY A 86 -5.80 -17.24 0.53
CA GLY A 86 -6.07 -17.76 -0.79
C GLY A 86 -5.50 -16.96 -1.97
N VAL A 87 -4.37 -16.28 -1.77
CA VAL A 87 -3.65 -15.62 -2.87
C VAL A 87 -2.98 -16.68 -3.74
N THR A 88 -3.32 -16.73 -5.02
CA THR A 88 -2.67 -17.57 -6.01
C THR A 88 -1.59 -16.79 -6.77
N GLU A 89 -0.68 -17.51 -7.43
CA GLU A 89 0.36 -16.90 -8.26
C GLU A 89 -0.21 -15.94 -9.31
N ARG A 90 -1.33 -16.32 -9.94
CA ARG A 90 -2.03 -15.49 -10.93
C ARG A 90 -2.58 -14.18 -10.38
N MET A 91 -2.81 -14.13 -9.07
CA MET A 91 -3.30 -12.92 -8.42
C MET A 91 -2.19 -11.93 -8.07
N ILE A 92 -0.92 -12.34 -8.06
CA ILE A 92 0.17 -11.53 -7.51
C ILE A 92 0.25 -10.18 -8.20
N ASP A 93 0.42 -10.15 -9.50
CA ASP A 93 0.55 -8.90 -10.25
C ASP A 93 -0.68 -8.01 -10.11
N ARG A 94 -1.87 -8.58 -10.27
CA ARG A 94 -3.14 -7.85 -10.15
C ARG A 94 -3.39 -7.30 -8.76
N ARG A 95 -2.76 -7.87 -7.74
CA ARG A 95 -2.82 -7.33 -6.38
C ARG A 95 -1.78 -6.27 -6.13
N LEU A 96 -0.61 -6.40 -6.74
CA LEU A 96 0.47 -5.43 -6.61
C LEU A 96 0.18 -4.19 -7.47
N PHE A 97 -0.04 -4.39 -8.76
CA PHE A 97 -0.20 -3.28 -9.71
C PHE A 97 -1.67 -2.87 -9.90
N PRO A 98 -1.94 -1.56 -9.94
CA PRO A 98 -0.99 -0.44 -9.86
C PRO A 98 -0.69 0.03 -8.43
N ARG A 99 -1.22 -0.60 -7.38
CA ARG A 99 -1.20 -0.11 -5.99
C ARG A 99 0.20 0.08 -5.42
N ILE A 100 1.14 -0.78 -5.80
CA ILE A 100 2.54 -0.67 -5.36
C ILE A 100 3.19 0.64 -5.82
N LEU A 101 2.72 1.23 -6.93
CA LEU A 101 3.24 2.49 -7.44
C LEU A 101 2.91 3.66 -6.50
N ALA A 102 1.77 3.60 -5.78
CA ALA A 102 1.45 4.59 -4.78
C ALA A 102 2.40 4.54 -3.57
N LEU A 103 2.81 3.33 -3.17
CA LEU A 103 3.81 3.17 -2.11
C LEU A 103 5.20 3.62 -2.58
N ALA A 104 5.56 3.29 -3.82
CA ALA A 104 6.82 3.76 -4.41
C ALA A 104 6.89 5.30 -4.43
N GLU A 105 5.82 5.96 -4.87
CA GLU A 105 5.74 7.43 -4.84
C GLU A 105 5.92 7.99 -3.44
N GLN A 106 5.30 7.37 -2.44
CA GLN A 106 5.45 7.81 -1.04
C GLN A 106 6.88 7.63 -0.50
N MET A 107 7.57 6.57 -0.92
CA MET A 107 8.91 6.24 -0.43
C MET A 107 10.01 7.06 -1.10
N TRP A 108 9.90 7.30 -2.40
CA TRP A 108 10.97 7.87 -3.19
C TRP A 108 10.84 9.37 -3.42
N TYR A 109 9.60 9.88 -3.45
CA TYR A 109 9.37 11.29 -3.76
C TYR A 109 9.38 12.16 -2.50
N GLN A 110 10.35 13.05 -2.40
CA GLN A 110 10.54 13.95 -1.25
C GLN A 110 9.90 15.34 -1.44
N GLY A 111 9.41 15.63 -2.63
CA GLY A 111 8.79 16.90 -2.97
C GLY A 111 7.30 17.00 -2.64
N GLU A 112 6.64 17.98 -3.23
CA GLU A 112 5.18 18.11 -3.19
C GLU A 112 4.55 17.09 -4.14
N ARG A 113 3.78 16.16 -3.61
CA ARG A 113 3.14 15.11 -4.41
C ARG A 113 2.04 15.69 -5.29
N LEU A 114 1.86 15.07 -6.45
CA LEU A 114 0.73 15.37 -7.33
C LEU A 114 -0.60 15.16 -6.60
N ASP A 115 -1.65 15.84 -7.05
CA ASP A 115 -3.00 15.41 -6.69
C ASP A 115 -3.27 13.99 -7.22
N PHE A 116 -4.20 13.29 -6.58
CA PHE A 116 -4.48 11.89 -6.93
C PHE A 116 -4.92 11.72 -8.38
N THR A 117 -5.69 12.64 -8.93
CA THR A 117 -6.20 12.55 -10.30
C THR A 117 -5.05 12.54 -11.29
N ARG A 118 -4.10 13.46 -11.13
CA ARG A 118 -2.92 13.56 -11.99
C ARG A 118 -1.98 12.36 -11.83
N PHE A 119 -1.78 11.91 -10.59
CA PHE A 119 -1.01 10.69 -10.32
C PHE A 119 -1.64 9.48 -11.02
N HIS A 120 -2.95 9.28 -10.88
CA HIS A 120 -3.69 8.18 -11.50
C HIS A 120 -3.61 8.24 -13.04
N GLN A 121 -3.80 9.43 -13.63
CA GLN A 121 -3.63 9.62 -15.08
C GLN A 121 -2.22 9.23 -15.57
N ASN A 122 -1.18 9.60 -14.84
CA ASN A 122 0.19 9.22 -15.16
C ASN A 122 0.40 7.70 -15.14
N ILE A 123 -0.24 7.00 -14.22
CA ILE A 123 -0.21 5.53 -14.16
C ILE A 123 -0.90 4.94 -15.39
N LEU A 124 -2.10 5.42 -15.72
CA LEU A 124 -2.87 4.92 -16.87
C LEU A 124 -2.10 5.10 -18.19
N GLN A 125 -1.41 6.23 -18.38
CA GLN A 125 -0.57 6.47 -19.56
C GLN A 125 0.61 5.50 -19.67
N ARG A 126 1.09 4.95 -18.56
CA ARG A 126 2.21 4.00 -18.52
C ARG A 126 1.78 2.54 -18.44
N LYS A 127 0.50 2.28 -18.32
CA LYS A 127 -0.04 0.93 -18.15
C LYS A 127 0.42 -0.02 -19.25
N GLU A 128 0.28 0.38 -20.52
CA GLU A 128 0.68 -0.42 -21.67
C GLU A 128 2.17 -0.80 -21.62
N TRP A 129 3.02 0.13 -21.19
CA TRP A 129 4.46 -0.15 -21.04
C TRP A 129 4.73 -1.23 -19.97
N PHE A 130 4.04 -1.19 -18.83
CA PHE A 130 4.14 -2.24 -17.83
C PHE A 130 3.62 -3.59 -18.34
N GLU A 131 2.50 -3.58 -19.07
CA GLU A 131 1.93 -4.79 -19.66
C GLU A 131 2.85 -5.42 -20.71
N GLN A 132 3.55 -4.60 -21.51
CA GLN A 132 4.59 -5.09 -22.44
C GLN A 132 5.78 -5.71 -21.70
N MET A 133 6.07 -5.30 -20.47
CA MET A 133 7.07 -5.93 -19.61
C MET A 133 6.57 -7.20 -18.90
N GLY A 134 5.33 -7.60 -19.12
CA GLY A 134 4.74 -8.81 -18.57
C GLY A 134 3.99 -8.64 -17.24
N PHE A 135 3.80 -7.41 -16.75
CA PHE A 135 3.03 -7.17 -15.53
C PHE A 135 1.54 -7.05 -15.81
N GLU A 136 0.73 -7.75 -15.05
CA GLU A 136 -0.73 -7.63 -15.14
C GLU A 136 -1.26 -6.59 -14.15
N PHE A 137 -2.04 -5.63 -14.67
CA PHE A 137 -2.72 -4.64 -13.84
C PHE A 137 -4.07 -5.16 -13.35
N GLY A 138 -4.26 -5.14 -12.04
CA GLY A 138 -5.58 -5.25 -11.45
C GLY A 138 -6.33 -3.92 -11.47
N PRO A 139 -7.55 -3.90 -10.92
CA PRO A 139 -8.32 -2.66 -10.79
C PRO A 139 -7.59 -1.67 -9.87
N ALA A 140 -7.50 -0.42 -10.31
CA ALA A 140 -6.91 0.64 -9.50
C ALA A 140 -7.87 1.11 -8.40
N LEU A 141 -9.15 1.27 -8.74
CA LEU A 141 -10.18 1.81 -7.85
C LEU A 141 -11.31 0.81 -7.61
N LYS A 142 -11.94 0.90 -6.44
CA LYS A 142 -13.14 0.09 -6.12
C LYS A 142 -14.25 0.28 -7.15
N SER A 143 -14.39 1.50 -7.68
CA SER A 143 -15.39 1.82 -8.71
C SER A 143 -15.13 1.18 -10.06
N GLU A 144 -13.90 0.72 -10.33
CA GLU A 144 -13.53 0.05 -11.59
C GLU A 144 -13.84 -1.45 -11.56
N VAL A 145 -14.09 -2.01 -10.38
CA VAL A 145 -14.34 -3.44 -10.22
C VAL A 145 -15.75 -3.76 -10.68
N LYS A 146 -15.86 -4.44 -11.82
CA LYS A 146 -17.15 -4.90 -12.37
C LYS A 146 -17.70 -6.03 -11.52
N LYS A 147 -19.04 -6.16 -11.50
CA LYS A 147 -19.71 -7.31 -10.87
C LYS A 147 -19.21 -8.61 -11.52
N GLY A 148 -18.76 -9.55 -10.70
CA GLY A 148 -18.20 -10.82 -11.19
C GLY A 148 -16.73 -10.76 -11.61
N TYR A 149 -15.99 -9.71 -11.22
CA TYR A 149 -14.55 -9.66 -11.46
C TYR A 149 -13.86 -10.87 -10.84
N GLN A 150 -13.02 -11.53 -11.64
CA GLN A 150 -12.23 -12.70 -11.24
C GLN A 150 -10.83 -12.22 -10.82
N TRP A 151 -10.39 -12.63 -9.64
CA TRP A 151 -9.06 -12.29 -9.13
C TRP A 151 -7.97 -13.25 -9.62
N ASP A 152 -8.33 -14.47 -10.01
CA ASP A 152 -7.51 -15.57 -10.49
C ASP A 152 -7.65 -15.82 -12.00
#